data_b2d9ccf1fde8c7d285a6bb3d4d8c9725
#
_entry.id   b2d9ccf1fde8c7d285a6bb3d4d8c9725
#
_cell.length_a   1.000
_cell.length_b   1.000
_cell.length_c   1.000
_cell.angle_alpha   90.00
_cell.angle_beta   90.00
_cell.angle_gamma   90.00
#
_symmetry.space_group_name_H-M   'P 1'
#
loop_
_entity.id
_entity.type
_entity.pdbx_description
1 polymer ?
#
loop_
_entity_poly.entity_id
_entity_poly.type
_entity_poly.pdbx_seq_one_letter_code
_entity_poly.pdbx_strand_id
1 'polypeptide(L)'
;QPRSRGLGDVYKRQVLYIGNHRSFFDIIITYSRCPRLTGYISKQSITKIPVLGLWMKRLHCLFLDRDDIKQGLKVVLAAIDQVKSGISICVFPEGTRCKNKDDLTDVQSFKEGTFKIATKSKCKIVPMAIMGTNEIFEDHLPWVKKRHVVIRYGTPIDPATLSKEEQKHLGAHCREVIVDMLHEMV
;
A
#
# COMPACT_ATOMS: atom_id res chain seq x y z
N GLN A 1 19.55 4.73 11.66
CA GLN A 1 18.27 4.03 11.67
C GLN A 1 18.35 2.81 12.57
N PRO A 2 17.43 2.60 13.52
CA PRO A 2 17.37 1.34 14.24
C PRO A 2 17.03 0.25 13.21
N ARG A 3 18.00 -0.60 12.92
CA ARG A 3 17.79 -1.82 12.13
C ARG A 3 16.89 -2.73 12.97
N SER A 4 15.59 -2.74 12.71
CA SER A 4 14.68 -3.69 13.33
C SER A 4 15.14 -5.11 12.94
N ARG A 5 15.54 -5.89 13.94
CA ARG A 5 15.85 -7.32 13.79
C ARG A 5 14.56 -7.98 13.27
N GLY A 6 14.58 -8.52 12.06
CA GLY A 6 13.43 -9.16 11.42
C GLY A 6 13.07 -8.61 10.04
N LEU A 7 13.35 -7.36 9.72
CA LEU A 7 13.16 -6.80 8.36
C LEU A 7 14.24 -7.29 7.37
N GLY A 8 15.41 -7.71 7.82
CA GLY A 8 16.51 -8.10 6.94
C GLY A 8 16.21 -9.25 5.98
N ASP A 9 15.44 -10.26 6.40
CA ASP A 9 15.01 -11.36 5.54
C ASP A 9 13.80 -11.02 4.67
N VAL A 10 12.97 -10.07 5.13
CA VAL A 10 11.82 -9.57 4.37
C VAL A 10 12.27 -8.77 3.16
N TYR A 11 13.37 -8.02 3.28
CA TYR A 11 13.96 -7.27 2.16
C TYR A 11 14.60 -8.16 1.07
N LYS A 12 14.82 -9.44 1.36
CA LYS A 12 15.35 -10.40 0.38
C LYS A 12 14.29 -11.07 -0.47
N ARG A 13 13.02 -11.00 -0.07
CA ARG A 13 11.88 -11.62 -0.77
C ARG A 13 10.87 -10.55 -1.19
N GLN A 14 10.04 -10.88 -2.17
CA GLN A 14 8.89 -10.07 -2.55
C GLN A 14 7.84 -10.07 -1.45
N VAL A 15 7.18 -8.95 -1.26
CA VAL A 15 6.17 -8.72 -0.22
C VAL A 15 4.97 -7.96 -0.76
N LEU A 16 3.88 -8.00 -0.03
CA LEU A 16 2.74 -7.12 -0.21
C LEU A 16 2.84 -5.98 0.82
N TYR A 17 3.12 -4.76 0.34
CA TYR A 17 3.04 -3.56 1.18
C TYR A 17 1.60 -3.09 1.27
N ILE A 18 1.13 -2.82 2.48
CA ILE A 18 -0.21 -2.31 2.77
C ILE A 18 -0.07 -1.01 3.55
N GLY A 19 -0.61 0.08 3.04
CA GLY A 19 -0.54 1.40 3.69
C GLY A 19 -1.89 2.10 3.77
N ASN A 20 -1.99 3.09 4.68
CA ASN A 20 -3.06 4.09 4.66
C ASN A 20 -2.82 5.10 3.54
N HIS A 21 -3.90 5.71 3.01
CA HIS A 21 -3.83 6.57 1.82
C HIS A 21 -4.38 7.96 2.07
N ARG A 22 -3.52 8.97 1.99
CA ARG A 22 -3.88 10.38 2.21
C ARG A 22 -3.53 11.31 1.05
N SER A 23 -2.53 10.93 0.22
CA SER A 23 -1.97 11.82 -0.79
C SER A 23 -1.58 11.08 -2.07
N PHE A 24 -1.51 11.81 -3.18
CA PHE A 24 -0.80 11.34 -4.39
C PHE A 24 0.68 11.07 -4.10
N PHE A 25 1.27 11.82 -3.18
CA PHE A 25 2.67 11.68 -2.82
C PHE A 25 2.96 10.40 -2.04
N ASP A 26 1.95 9.70 -1.50
CA ASP A 26 2.16 8.39 -0.86
C ASP A 26 2.88 7.42 -1.79
N ILE A 27 2.47 7.36 -3.07
CA ILE A 27 3.08 6.46 -4.06
C ILE A 27 4.53 6.87 -4.34
N ILE A 28 4.79 8.16 -4.57
CA ILE A 28 6.11 8.67 -4.95
C ILE A 28 7.12 8.45 -3.81
N ILE A 29 6.70 8.80 -2.58
CA ILE A 29 7.57 8.73 -1.42
C ILE A 29 7.82 7.28 -1.00
N THR A 30 6.78 6.44 -0.97
CA THR A 30 6.96 5.02 -0.62
C THR A 30 7.76 4.28 -1.68
N TYR A 31 7.58 4.60 -2.98
CA TYR A 31 8.37 4.00 -4.05
C TYR A 31 9.87 4.26 -3.87
N SER A 32 10.26 5.48 -3.52
CA SER A 32 11.66 5.85 -3.28
C SER A 32 12.29 5.10 -2.09
N ARG A 33 11.47 4.48 -1.24
CA ARG A 33 11.90 3.74 -0.03
C ARG A 33 11.77 2.23 -0.17
N CYS A 34 11.15 1.74 -1.24
CA CYS A 34 11.06 0.31 -1.50
C CYS A 34 12.44 -0.25 -1.89
N PRO A 35 12.95 -1.27 -1.17
CA PRO A 35 14.28 -1.82 -1.41
C PRO A 35 14.38 -2.68 -2.69
N ARG A 36 13.23 -3.03 -3.27
CA ARG A 36 13.11 -3.87 -4.46
C ARG A 36 12.10 -3.30 -5.44
N LEU A 37 12.11 -3.83 -6.67
CA LEU A 37 11.11 -3.50 -7.67
C LEU A 37 9.70 -3.75 -7.11
N THR A 38 8.89 -2.68 -7.09
CA THR A 38 7.57 -2.68 -6.47
C THR A 38 6.58 -2.04 -7.43
N GLY A 39 5.56 -2.79 -7.83
CA GLY A 39 4.41 -2.29 -8.56
C GLY A 39 3.34 -1.76 -7.60
N TYR A 40 2.49 -0.86 -8.10
CA TYR A 40 1.38 -0.29 -7.34
C TYR A 40 0.04 -0.62 -7.99
N ILE A 41 -1.00 -0.81 -7.17
CA ILE A 41 -2.36 -0.86 -7.67
C ILE A 41 -2.95 0.54 -7.59
N SER A 42 -3.24 1.12 -8.76
CA SER A 42 -3.66 2.52 -8.92
C SER A 42 -4.97 2.64 -9.68
N LYS A 43 -5.62 3.81 -9.60
CA LYS A 43 -6.86 4.07 -10.33
C LYS A 43 -6.61 4.11 -11.84
N GLN A 44 -7.49 3.48 -12.63
CA GLN A 44 -7.43 3.43 -14.10
C GLN A 44 -7.29 4.83 -14.74
N SER A 45 -7.94 5.86 -14.18
CA SER A 45 -7.88 7.22 -14.74
C SER A 45 -6.48 7.83 -14.78
N ILE A 46 -5.53 7.34 -13.97
CA ILE A 46 -4.13 7.81 -13.96
C ILE A 46 -3.43 7.48 -15.30
N THR A 47 -3.86 6.43 -16.00
CA THR A 47 -3.30 6.07 -17.31
C THR A 47 -3.54 7.14 -18.37
N LYS A 48 -4.52 8.04 -18.16
CA LYS A 48 -4.84 9.15 -19.06
C LYS A 48 -3.88 10.34 -18.91
N ILE A 49 -3.09 10.38 -17.83
CA ILE A 49 -2.08 11.42 -17.63
C ILE A 49 -0.85 11.06 -18.46
N PRO A 50 -0.49 11.87 -19.47
CA PRO A 50 0.69 11.64 -20.31
C PRO A 50 1.94 11.47 -19.43
N VAL A 51 2.93 10.74 -19.91
CA VAL A 51 4.19 10.45 -19.20
C VAL A 51 3.98 9.64 -17.92
N LEU A 52 3.13 10.08 -16.97
CA LEU A 52 2.89 9.38 -15.71
C LEU A 52 2.31 7.98 -15.93
N GLY A 53 1.27 7.86 -16.75
CA GLY A 53 0.66 6.56 -17.05
C GLY A 53 1.65 5.59 -17.73
N LEU A 54 2.47 6.11 -18.65
CA LEU A 54 3.52 5.31 -19.31
C LEU A 54 4.61 4.88 -18.32
N TRP A 55 5.07 5.80 -17.49
CA TRP A 55 6.06 5.53 -16.46
C TRP A 55 5.58 4.47 -15.46
N MET A 56 4.35 4.62 -14.95
CA MET A 56 3.77 3.65 -14.02
C MET A 56 3.59 2.27 -14.65
N LYS A 57 3.24 2.18 -15.95
CA LYS A 57 3.20 0.88 -16.66
C LYS A 57 4.57 0.20 -16.68
N ARG A 58 5.65 0.96 -16.93
CA ARG A 58 7.02 0.44 -16.91
C ARG A 58 7.50 0.02 -15.53
N LEU A 59 6.89 0.56 -14.47
CA LEU A 59 7.13 0.18 -13.08
C LEU A 59 6.22 -0.97 -12.61
N HIS A 60 5.65 -1.73 -13.54
CA HIS A 60 4.76 -2.86 -13.23
C HIS A 60 3.52 -2.48 -12.41
N CYS A 61 3.08 -1.21 -12.48
CA CYS A 61 1.85 -0.81 -11.82
C CYS A 61 0.62 -1.41 -12.52
N LEU A 62 -0.33 -1.84 -11.72
CA LEU A 62 -1.62 -2.36 -12.16
C LEU A 62 -2.69 -1.28 -12.03
N PHE A 63 -3.64 -1.25 -12.94
CA PHE A 63 -4.65 -0.21 -12.98
C PHE A 63 -6.03 -0.82 -12.79
N LEU A 64 -6.75 -0.26 -11.83
CA LEU A 64 -8.04 -0.74 -11.37
C LEU A 64 -9.14 0.28 -11.69
N ASP A 65 -10.18 -0.15 -12.38
CA ASP A 65 -11.47 0.50 -12.34
C ASP A 65 -12.24 -0.01 -11.12
N ARG A 66 -12.57 0.92 -10.22
CA ARG A 66 -13.16 0.58 -8.92
C ARG A 66 -14.63 0.18 -9.03
N ASP A 67 -15.26 0.54 -10.14
CA ASP A 67 -16.67 0.29 -10.41
C ASP A 67 -16.85 -1.04 -11.18
N ASP A 68 -15.77 -1.65 -11.68
CA ASP A 68 -15.78 -2.95 -12.36
C ASP A 68 -15.19 -4.07 -11.49
N ILE A 69 -16.10 -4.86 -10.88
CA ILE A 69 -15.73 -6.01 -10.03
C ILE A 69 -14.94 -7.07 -10.81
N LYS A 70 -15.28 -7.30 -12.09
CA LYS A 70 -14.61 -8.30 -12.92
C LYS A 70 -13.17 -7.87 -13.23
N GLN A 71 -12.97 -6.58 -13.50
CA GLN A 71 -11.63 -6.02 -13.66
C GLN A 71 -10.84 -6.07 -12.35
N GLY A 72 -11.50 -5.80 -11.23
CA GLY A 72 -10.89 -5.93 -9.89
C GLY A 72 -10.30 -7.31 -9.66
N LEU A 73 -11.03 -8.37 -10.01
CA LEU A 73 -10.53 -9.75 -9.90
C LEU A 73 -9.31 -9.99 -10.81
N LYS A 74 -9.34 -9.51 -12.05
CA LYS A 74 -8.20 -9.62 -12.98
C LYS A 74 -6.95 -8.93 -12.45
N VAL A 75 -7.11 -7.75 -11.84
CA VAL A 75 -6.01 -7.00 -11.22
C VAL A 75 -5.40 -7.77 -10.05
N VAL A 76 -6.24 -8.38 -9.20
CA VAL A 76 -5.76 -9.23 -8.08
C VAL A 76 -4.98 -10.44 -8.60
N LEU A 77 -5.48 -11.11 -9.64
CA LEU A 77 -4.78 -12.26 -10.26
C LEU A 77 -3.44 -11.82 -10.86
N ALA A 78 -3.41 -10.72 -11.61
CA ALA A 78 -2.17 -10.17 -12.16
C ALA A 78 -1.17 -9.78 -11.06
N ALA A 79 -1.64 -9.23 -9.94
CA ALA A 79 -0.78 -8.92 -8.79
C ALA A 79 -0.19 -10.19 -8.16
N ILE A 80 -0.96 -11.27 -8.04
CA ILE A 80 -0.48 -12.57 -7.58
C ILE A 80 0.65 -13.10 -8.48
N ASP A 81 0.48 -13.00 -9.80
CA ASP A 81 1.48 -13.46 -10.76
C ASP A 81 2.74 -12.61 -10.72
N GLN A 82 2.61 -11.28 -10.56
CA GLN A 82 3.76 -10.39 -10.36
C GLN A 82 4.54 -10.73 -9.09
N VAL A 83 3.85 -10.97 -7.96
CA VAL A 83 4.52 -11.38 -6.72
C VAL A 83 5.27 -12.70 -6.92
N LYS A 84 4.67 -13.69 -7.58
CA LYS A 84 5.32 -14.96 -7.88
C LYS A 84 6.53 -14.81 -8.81
N SER A 85 6.52 -13.81 -9.70
CA SER A 85 7.65 -13.49 -10.58
C SER A 85 8.77 -12.68 -9.92
N GLY A 86 8.62 -12.34 -8.63
CA GLY A 86 9.67 -11.64 -7.88
C GLY A 86 9.48 -10.12 -7.71
N ILE A 87 8.31 -9.57 -8.09
CA ILE A 87 7.98 -8.16 -7.98
C ILE A 87 7.11 -7.95 -6.73
N SER A 88 7.50 -7.05 -5.84
CA SER A 88 6.66 -6.64 -4.72
C SER A 88 5.46 -5.81 -5.20
N ILE A 89 4.37 -5.87 -4.44
CA ILE A 89 3.19 -5.05 -4.73
C ILE A 89 2.90 -4.15 -3.54
N CYS A 90 2.59 -2.88 -3.82
CA CYS A 90 2.10 -1.93 -2.83
C CYS A 90 0.65 -1.56 -3.12
N VAL A 91 -0.19 -1.62 -2.10
CA VAL A 91 -1.63 -1.32 -2.21
C VAL A 91 -2.07 -0.43 -1.05
N PHE A 92 -2.98 0.48 -1.36
CA PHE A 92 -3.75 1.25 -0.40
C PHE A 92 -5.19 0.72 -0.40
N PRO A 93 -5.53 -0.25 0.48
CA PRO A 93 -6.77 -1.01 0.35
C PRO A 93 -8.03 -0.26 0.75
N GLU A 94 -7.91 0.95 1.30
CA GLU A 94 -9.01 1.89 1.46
C GLU A 94 -9.71 2.17 0.11
N GLY A 95 -8.94 2.11 -0.98
CA GLY A 95 -9.43 2.33 -2.32
C GLY A 95 -9.71 3.81 -2.64
N THR A 96 -9.60 4.72 -1.69
CA THR A 96 -9.67 6.17 -1.86
C THR A 96 -8.76 6.83 -0.84
N ARG A 97 -8.41 8.10 -1.07
CA ARG A 97 -7.66 8.88 -0.09
C ARG A 97 -8.58 9.31 1.04
N CYS A 98 -8.14 9.18 2.28
CA CYS A 98 -8.83 9.74 3.43
C CYS A 98 -8.85 11.27 3.31
N LYS A 99 -10.03 11.88 3.50
CA LYS A 99 -10.24 13.33 3.40
C LYS A 99 -10.32 14.01 4.77
N ASN A 100 -10.37 13.21 5.84
CA ASN A 100 -10.40 13.75 7.19
C ASN A 100 -9.03 14.36 7.51
N LYS A 101 -9.00 15.68 7.72
CA LYS A 101 -7.78 16.43 8.05
C LYS A 101 -7.60 16.59 9.55
N ASP A 102 -8.68 16.47 10.29
CA ASP A 102 -8.70 16.73 11.74
C ASP A 102 -8.20 15.53 12.54
N ASP A 103 -8.35 14.32 11.97
CA ASP A 103 -7.85 13.09 12.57
C ASP A 103 -6.84 12.40 11.64
N LEU A 104 -5.58 12.44 12.03
CA LEU A 104 -4.49 11.82 11.29
C LEU A 104 -4.51 10.28 11.40
N THR A 105 -5.21 9.73 12.37
CA THR A 105 -5.34 8.30 12.61
C THR A 105 -6.59 7.68 11.96
N ASP A 106 -7.45 8.52 11.35
CA ASP A 106 -8.60 8.04 10.60
C ASP A 106 -8.16 7.26 9.35
N VAL A 107 -8.39 5.96 9.39
CA VAL A 107 -8.13 5.02 8.30
C VAL A 107 -9.43 4.31 7.96
N GLN A 108 -9.83 4.38 6.71
CA GLN A 108 -11.05 3.74 6.24
C GLN A 108 -10.96 2.21 6.27
N SER A 109 -12.09 1.53 6.12
CA SER A 109 -12.12 0.07 6.05
C SER A 109 -11.31 -0.46 4.86
N PHE A 110 -10.59 -1.54 5.08
CA PHE A 110 -9.77 -2.19 4.05
C PHE A 110 -10.60 -3.21 3.25
N LYS A 111 -10.39 -3.22 1.95
CA LYS A 111 -11.02 -4.20 1.04
C LYS A 111 -10.36 -5.56 1.19
N GLU A 112 -11.02 -6.51 1.83
CA GLU A 112 -10.50 -7.87 2.11
C GLU A 112 -10.01 -8.61 0.85
N GLY A 113 -10.63 -8.36 -0.30
CA GLY A 113 -10.21 -8.97 -1.57
C GLY A 113 -8.75 -8.73 -1.94
N THR A 114 -8.16 -7.62 -1.49
CA THR A 114 -6.75 -7.26 -1.71
C THR A 114 -5.80 -8.25 -1.05
N PHE A 115 -6.15 -8.77 0.09
CA PHE A 115 -5.31 -9.67 0.89
C PHE A 115 -5.17 -11.07 0.29
N LYS A 116 -6.02 -11.41 -0.70
CA LYS A 116 -5.86 -12.61 -1.52
C LYS A 116 -4.53 -12.63 -2.29
N ILE A 117 -3.95 -11.44 -2.55
CA ILE A 117 -2.62 -11.34 -3.16
C ILE A 117 -1.60 -12.07 -2.28
N ALA A 118 -1.55 -11.75 -0.99
CA ALA A 118 -0.59 -12.35 -0.07
C ALA A 118 -0.88 -13.84 0.20
N THR A 119 -2.15 -14.19 0.49
CA THR A 119 -2.51 -15.57 0.81
C THR A 119 -2.29 -16.54 -0.36
N LYS A 120 -2.54 -16.10 -1.60
CA LYS A 120 -2.39 -16.94 -2.82
C LYS A 120 -0.96 -16.98 -3.35
N SER A 121 -0.18 -15.89 -3.19
CA SER A 121 1.24 -15.87 -3.57
C SER A 121 2.15 -16.36 -2.45
N LYS A 122 1.63 -16.58 -1.23
CA LYS A 122 2.37 -16.96 -0.02
C LYS A 122 3.48 -15.96 0.34
N CYS A 123 3.27 -14.67 0.05
CA CYS A 123 4.19 -13.62 0.46
C CYS A 123 3.77 -13.01 1.81
N LYS A 124 4.74 -12.42 2.51
CA LYS A 124 4.46 -11.68 3.73
C LYS A 124 3.82 -10.33 3.42
N ILE A 125 3.02 -9.83 4.35
CA ILE A 125 2.43 -8.50 4.33
C ILE A 125 3.30 -7.59 5.19
N VAL A 126 3.64 -6.41 4.68
CA VAL A 126 4.34 -5.37 5.44
C VAL A 126 3.41 -4.18 5.61
N PRO A 127 2.84 -3.98 6.81
CA PRO A 127 2.04 -2.79 7.09
C PRO A 127 2.92 -1.54 7.06
N MET A 128 2.38 -0.45 6.53
CA MET A 128 3.03 0.87 6.49
C MET A 128 2.08 1.93 7.03
N ALA A 129 2.52 2.68 8.03
CA ALA A 129 1.85 3.90 8.48
C ALA A 129 2.53 5.12 7.85
N ILE A 130 1.75 5.99 7.21
CA ILE A 130 2.22 7.16 6.47
C ILE A 130 1.52 8.41 7.03
N MET A 131 2.30 9.43 7.37
CA MET A 131 1.80 10.67 7.96
C MET A 131 2.45 11.89 7.31
N GLY A 132 1.68 12.97 7.14
CA GLY A 132 2.17 14.29 6.66
C GLY A 132 2.23 14.44 5.14
N THR A 133 1.85 13.43 4.35
CA THR A 133 1.90 13.48 2.88
C THR A 133 0.85 14.40 2.26
N ASN A 134 -0.34 14.53 2.86
CA ASN A 134 -1.40 15.44 2.42
C ASN A 134 -0.97 16.91 2.48
N GLU A 135 -0.13 17.26 3.43
CA GLU A 135 0.38 18.62 3.61
C GLU A 135 1.36 19.05 2.51
N ILE A 136 1.85 18.11 1.69
CA ILE A 136 2.76 18.46 0.58
C ILE A 136 2.00 19.15 -0.53
N PHE A 137 0.80 18.70 -0.88
CA PHE A 137 0.08 19.14 -2.08
C PHE A 137 -1.42 19.33 -1.85
N GLU A 138 -2.14 18.35 -1.30
CA GLU A 138 -3.61 18.38 -1.20
C GLU A 138 -4.12 19.54 -0.35
N ASP A 139 -3.37 19.93 0.68
CA ASP A 139 -3.74 21.04 1.56
C ASP A 139 -3.30 22.42 1.02
N HIS A 140 -2.56 22.44 -0.09
CA HIS A 140 -1.99 23.65 -0.67
C HIS A 140 -2.17 23.78 -2.17
N LEU A 141 -3.12 23.05 -2.75
CA LEU A 141 -3.39 23.08 -4.19
C LEU A 141 -3.44 24.51 -4.76
N PRO A 142 -2.78 24.77 -5.89
CA PRO A 142 -2.00 23.86 -6.73
C PRO A 142 -0.49 23.78 -6.37
N TRP A 143 -0.08 24.27 -5.23
CA TRP A 143 1.32 24.45 -4.85
C TRP A 143 1.87 23.27 -4.06
N VAL A 144 3.07 22.82 -4.42
CA VAL A 144 3.82 21.82 -3.65
C VAL A 144 4.64 22.54 -2.58
N LYS A 145 4.51 22.10 -1.32
CA LYS A 145 5.26 22.64 -0.18
C LYS A 145 6.16 21.59 0.45
N LYS A 146 7.34 22.01 0.90
CA LYS A 146 8.22 21.15 1.69
C LYS A 146 7.58 20.87 3.03
N ARG A 147 7.42 19.59 3.38
CA ARG A 147 6.82 19.12 4.63
C ARG A 147 7.62 17.95 5.20
N HIS A 148 7.46 17.74 6.50
CA HIS A 148 7.98 16.57 7.17
C HIS A 148 7.02 15.41 6.95
N VAL A 149 7.54 14.28 6.45
CA VAL A 149 6.76 13.05 6.23
C VAL A 149 7.40 11.93 7.00
N VAL A 150 6.58 11.19 7.70
CA VAL A 150 7.02 9.99 8.43
C VAL A 150 6.41 8.76 7.78
N ILE A 151 7.24 7.76 7.51
CA ILE A 151 6.81 6.42 7.09
C ILE A 151 7.37 5.44 8.12
N ARG A 152 6.48 4.68 8.73
CA ARG A 152 6.84 3.59 9.63
C ARG A 152 6.44 2.27 8.99
N TYR A 153 7.34 1.29 9.01
CA TYR A 153 7.07 -0.08 8.57
C TYR A 153 6.82 -0.94 9.80
N GLY A 154 5.69 -1.64 9.82
CA GLY A 154 5.32 -2.55 10.90
C GLY A 154 5.99 -3.91 10.79
N THR A 155 5.76 -4.75 11.80
CA THR A 155 6.22 -6.14 11.78
C THR A 155 5.56 -6.90 10.64
N PRO A 156 6.34 -7.63 9.83
CA PRO A 156 5.77 -8.39 8.72
C PRO A 156 4.83 -9.48 9.21
N ILE A 157 3.64 -9.54 8.64
CA ILE A 157 2.61 -10.54 8.91
C ILE A 157 2.75 -11.66 7.89
N ASP A 158 2.89 -12.90 8.34
CA ASP A 158 2.94 -14.08 7.48
C ASP A 158 1.56 -14.74 7.43
N PRO A 159 0.83 -14.67 6.30
CA PRO A 159 -0.49 -15.31 6.22
C PRO A 159 -0.47 -16.82 6.40
N ALA A 160 0.67 -17.46 6.20
CA ALA A 160 0.78 -18.92 6.34
C ALA A 160 0.75 -19.39 7.81
N THR A 161 1.07 -18.49 8.74
CA THR A 161 1.03 -18.79 10.19
C THR A 161 -0.35 -18.57 10.81
N LEU A 162 -1.28 -17.98 10.05
CA LEU A 162 -2.62 -17.64 10.50
C LEU A 162 -3.61 -18.76 10.17
N SER A 163 -4.59 -18.97 11.05
CA SER A 163 -5.72 -19.87 10.80
C SER A 163 -6.55 -19.39 9.60
N LYS A 164 -7.37 -20.28 9.04
CA LYS A 164 -8.27 -19.91 7.92
C LYS A 164 -9.27 -18.83 8.31
N GLU A 165 -9.66 -18.77 9.57
CA GLU A 165 -10.58 -17.75 10.08
C GLU A 165 -9.90 -16.38 10.16
N GLU A 166 -8.70 -16.31 10.73
CA GLU A 166 -7.90 -15.08 10.79
C GLU A 166 -7.58 -14.55 9.38
N GLN A 167 -7.32 -15.43 8.41
CA GLN A 167 -7.09 -15.02 7.01
C GLN A 167 -8.31 -14.37 6.36
N LYS A 168 -9.54 -14.61 6.82
CA LYS A 168 -10.76 -13.95 6.32
C LYS A 168 -10.85 -12.49 6.78
N HIS A 169 -10.28 -12.17 7.94
CA HIS A 169 -10.30 -10.85 8.57
C HIS A 169 -8.95 -10.14 8.52
N LEU A 170 -8.10 -10.55 7.59
CA LEU A 170 -6.73 -10.06 7.49
C LEU A 170 -6.66 -8.55 7.19
N GLY A 171 -7.65 -8.03 6.46
CA GLY A 171 -7.78 -6.59 6.20
C GLY A 171 -8.09 -5.80 7.46
N ALA A 172 -9.04 -6.27 8.27
CA ALA A 172 -9.35 -5.63 9.55
C ALA A 172 -8.13 -5.64 10.48
N HIS A 173 -7.45 -6.78 10.61
CA HIS A 173 -6.24 -6.90 11.42
C HIS A 173 -5.12 -5.97 10.95
N CYS A 174 -4.81 -5.94 9.64
CA CYS A 174 -3.79 -5.02 9.11
C CYS A 174 -4.16 -3.55 9.32
N ARG A 175 -5.46 -3.22 9.23
CA ARG A 175 -5.93 -1.86 9.50
C ARG A 175 -5.68 -1.47 10.96
N GLU A 176 -6.01 -2.32 11.91
CA GLU A 176 -5.76 -2.10 13.35
C GLU A 176 -4.27 -1.85 13.60
N VAL A 177 -3.40 -2.71 13.07
CA VAL A 177 -1.93 -2.53 13.18
C VAL A 177 -1.48 -1.17 12.65
N ILE A 178 -2.03 -0.72 11.51
CA ILE A 178 -1.66 0.59 10.94
C ILE A 178 -2.21 1.74 11.80
N VAL A 179 -3.42 1.64 12.33
CA VAL A 179 -4.01 2.64 13.23
C VAL A 179 -3.19 2.76 14.50
N ASP A 180 -2.81 1.64 15.13
CA ASP A 180 -1.96 1.63 16.32
C ASP A 180 -0.61 2.30 16.05
N MET A 181 0.00 1.98 14.89
CA MET A 181 1.25 2.64 14.47
C MET A 181 1.09 4.15 14.26
N LEU A 182 -0.06 4.60 13.72
CA LEU A 182 -0.34 6.03 13.54
C LEU A 182 -0.51 6.72 14.90
N HIS A 183 -1.21 6.10 15.86
CA HIS A 183 -1.33 6.63 17.23
C HIS A 183 0.03 6.79 17.93
N GLU A 184 0.97 5.89 17.68
CA GLU A 184 2.34 6.02 18.21
C GLU A 184 3.20 7.09 17.50
N MET A 185 2.73 7.65 16.39
CA MET A 185 3.43 8.68 15.59
C MET A 185 2.93 10.09 15.88
N VAL A 186 1.75 10.25 16.50
CA VAL A 186 1.16 11.50 16.96
C VAL A 186 1.70 11.84 18.34
#